data_89fff0af1d6c166cd176ebda7e98b9f6
#
_entry.id   89fff0af1d6c166cd176ebda7e98b9f6
#
_cell.length_a   1.000
_cell.length_b   1.000
_cell.length_c   1.000
_cell.angle_alpha   90.00
_cell.angle_beta   90.00
_cell.angle_gamma   90.00
#
_symmetry.space_group_name_H-M   'P 1'
#
loop_
_entity.id
_entity.type
_entity.pdbx_description
1 polymer ?
#
loop_
_entity_poly.entity_id
_entity_poly.type
_entity_poly.pdbx_seq_one_letter_code
_entity_poly.pdbx_strand_id
1 'polypeptide(L)'
;PDVRLVQVEAEGPVFCAGMDLKAFENPAMDIGNPAIPQEEKSLAELFAGLDKPSICVARGDIIAGGFLIALSCTYLFAAPHVRFSLPEVKIGLFPFQVLALLLEYMPERKAMDLCIRGGSFSVEEALEKELLYAVLDSEETQLTELKKSIIENAPLAISRGFGALRRLKAGNYNNSYKFLLDELSKLRQTSDFREGMDAKRNNRKANWKNS
;
A
#
# COMPACT_ATOMS: atom_id res chain seq x y z
N PRO A 1 -18.40 -4.87 3.98
CA PRO A 1 -18.46 -4.21 5.30
C PRO A 1 -17.56 -4.91 6.32
N ASP A 2 -17.39 -6.25 6.23
CA ASP A 2 -16.72 -7.05 7.27
C ASP A 2 -15.18 -7.06 7.17
N VAL A 3 -14.63 -6.77 5.99
CA VAL A 3 -13.17 -6.66 5.79
C VAL A 3 -12.70 -5.32 6.32
N ARG A 4 -11.79 -5.34 7.32
CA ARG A 4 -11.25 -4.16 8.01
C ARG A 4 -9.89 -3.72 7.48
N LEU A 5 -9.12 -4.67 6.99
CA LEU A 5 -7.81 -4.48 6.34
C LEU A 5 -7.58 -5.60 5.31
N VAL A 6 -6.67 -5.38 4.38
CA VAL A 6 -6.21 -6.36 3.40
C VAL A 6 -4.75 -6.67 3.71
N GLN A 7 -4.39 -7.95 3.81
CA GLN A 7 -3.00 -8.39 3.93
C GLN A 7 -2.60 -9.13 2.65
N VAL A 8 -1.43 -8.79 2.13
CA VAL A 8 -0.82 -9.39 0.93
C VAL A 8 0.47 -10.08 1.35
N GLU A 9 0.55 -11.37 1.09
CA GLU A 9 1.73 -12.20 1.32
C GLU A 9 1.99 -13.07 0.10
N ALA A 10 3.21 -13.58 -0.03
CA ALA A 10 3.56 -14.58 -1.02
C ALA A 10 4.39 -15.69 -0.36
N GLU A 11 4.20 -16.91 -0.84
CA GLU A 11 5.00 -18.07 -0.44
C GLU A 11 6.28 -18.16 -1.29
N GLY A 12 7.32 -18.74 -0.70
CA GLY A 12 8.59 -18.98 -1.38
C GLY A 12 9.63 -17.87 -1.20
N PRO A 13 10.79 -18.02 -1.88
CA PRO A 13 11.95 -17.15 -1.67
C PRO A 13 11.81 -15.78 -2.36
N VAL A 14 10.83 -15.59 -3.22
CA VAL A 14 10.56 -14.35 -3.94
C VAL A 14 9.12 -13.94 -3.68
N PHE A 15 8.92 -12.74 -3.15
CA PHE A 15 7.59 -12.17 -2.96
C PHE A 15 6.93 -11.88 -4.31
N CYS A 16 7.64 -11.17 -5.17
CA CYS A 16 7.20 -10.89 -6.54
C CYS A 16 8.40 -10.45 -7.38
N ALA A 17 8.54 -11.02 -8.56
CA ALA A 17 9.62 -10.71 -9.52
C ALA A 17 9.19 -9.73 -10.63
N GLY A 18 8.01 -9.17 -10.55
CA GLY A 18 7.46 -8.27 -11.55
C GLY A 18 6.76 -8.99 -12.70
N MET A 19 6.87 -8.44 -13.90
CA MET A 19 6.22 -8.96 -15.11
C MET A 19 6.84 -10.29 -15.56
N ASP A 20 6.01 -11.20 -16.04
CA ASP A 20 6.50 -12.40 -16.73
C ASP A 20 7.14 -11.99 -18.07
N LEU A 21 8.48 -12.16 -18.16
CA LEU A 21 9.24 -11.78 -19.34
C LEU A 21 8.81 -12.58 -20.58
N LYS A 22 8.34 -13.83 -20.42
CA LYS A 22 7.85 -14.63 -21.55
C LYS A 22 6.57 -14.05 -22.13
N ALA A 23 5.65 -13.58 -21.27
CA ALA A 23 4.44 -12.91 -21.72
C ALA A 23 4.75 -11.53 -22.33
N PHE A 24 5.80 -10.87 -21.86
CA PHE A 24 6.28 -9.62 -22.45
C PHE A 24 6.88 -9.83 -23.86
N GLU A 25 7.66 -10.89 -24.06
CA GLU A 25 8.21 -11.24 -25.39
C GLU A 25 7.14 -11.76 -26.36
N ASN A 26 6.14 -12.48 -25.85
CA ASN A 26 5.05 -13.01 -26.63
C ASN A 26 3.69 -12.75 -25.94
N PRO A 27 3.03 -11.63 -26.25
CA PRO A 27 1.74 -11.26 -25.64
C PRO A 27 0.62 -12.29 -25.81
N ALA A 28 0.72 -13.20 -26.81
CA ALA A 28 -0.24 -14.29 -26.97
C ALA A 28 -0.18 -15.35 -25.85
N MET A 29 0.89 -15.33 -25.03
CA MET A 29 1.00 -16.18 -23.84
C MET A 29 0.30 -15.57 -22.61
N ASP A 30 -0.06 -14.30 -22.65
CA ASP A 30 -0.85 -13.65 -21.61
C ASP A 30 -2.32 -14.04 -21.79
N ILE A 31 -2.67 -15.20 -21.24
CA ILE A 31 -4.06 -15.69 -21.26
C ILE A 31 -4.84 -14.92 -20.19
N GLY A 32 -5.44 -13.81 -20.59
CA GLY A 32 -6.28 -13.02 -19.72
C GLY A 32 -7.38 -13.88 -19.06
N ASN A 33 -7.59 -13.67 -17.77
CA ASN A 33 -8.71 -14.31 -17.08
C ASN A 33 -10.02 -13.62 -17.53
N PRO A 34 -10.94 -14.31 -18.23
CA PRO A 34 -12.18 -13.70 -18.71
C PRO A 34 -13.13 -13.22 -17.61
N ALA A 35 -12.91 -13.65 -16.36
CA ALA A 35 -13.66 -13.19 -15.19
C ALA A 35 -13.15 -11.84 -14.64
N ILE A 36 -12.00 -11.34 -15.11
CA ILE A 36 -11.44 -10.07 -14.71
C ILE A 36 -11.71 -9.05 -15.82
N PRO A 37 -12.27 -7.86 -15.50
CA PRO A 37 -12.42 -6.80 -16.49
C PRO A 37 -11.08 -6.48 -17.15
N GLN A 38 -11.06 -6.44 -18.49
CA GLN A 38 -9.89 -6.09 -19.28
C GLN A 38 -9.69 -4.56 -19.29
N GLU A 39 -9.50 -3.99 -18.10
CA GLU A 39 -9.18 -2.58 -17.95
C GLU A 39 -7.66 -2.43 -17.78
N GLU A 40 -7.06 -1.53 -18.55
CA GLU A 40 -5.65 -1.15 -18.40
C GLU A 40 -5.46 -0.33 -17.11
N LYS A 41 -5.39 -1.03 -15.97
CA LYS A 41 -5.07 -0.42 -14.68
C LYS A 41 -3.75 -0.96 -14.17
N SER A 42 -2.87 -0.06 -13.75
CA SER A 42 -1.65 -0.47 -13.05
C SER A 42 -1.99 -1.07 -11.68
N LEU A 43 -1.11 -1.93 -11.16
CA LEU A 43 -1.25 -2.46 -9.78
C LEU A 43 -1.33 -1.32 -8.75
N ALA A 44 -0.55 -0.25 -8.94
CA ALA A 44 -0.58 0.92 -8.06
C ALA A 44 -1.96 1.58 -8.04
N GLU A 45 -2.64 1.73 -9.20
CA GLU A 45 -4.00 2.28 -9.27
C GLU A 45 -5.03 1.38 -8.59
N LEU A 46 -4.89 0.05 -8.69
CA LEU A 46 -5.76 -0.89 -8.00
C LEU A 46 -5.66 -0.74 -6.49
N PHE A 47 -4.44 -0.68 -5.94
CA PHE A 47 -4.22 -0.47 -4.52
C PHE A 47 -4.65 0.93 -4.06
N ALA A 48 -4.38 1.97 -4.84
CA ALA A 48 -4.86 3.32 -4.56
C ALA A 48 -6.40 3.41 -4.53
N GLY A 49 -7.10 2.50 -5.21
CA GLY A 49 -8.56 2.36 -5.17
C GLY A 49 -9.12 1.74 -3.89
N LEU A 50 -8.29 1.16 -3.02
CA LEU A 50 -8.75 0.57 -1.77
C LEU A 50 -9.17 1.66 -0.77
N ASP A 51 -10.36 1.48 -0.20
CA ASP A 51 -10.87 2.32 0.90
C ASP A 51 -10.54 1.73 2.29
N LYS A 52 -9.51 0.90 2.35
CA LYS A 52 -9.10 0.15 3.55
C LYS A 52 -7.59 0.12 3.67
N PRO A 53 -7.04 0.06 4.89
CA PRO A 53 -5.63 -0.20 5.07
C PRO A 53 -5.21 -1.51 4.42
N SER A 54 -4.05 -1.50 3.80
CA SER A 54 -3.41 -2.69 3.26
C SER A 54 -2.02 -2.88 3.87
N ILE A 55 -1.67 -4.14 4.11
CA ILE A 55 -0.38 -4.53 4.70
C ILE A 55 0.27 -5.51 3.74
N CYS A 56 1.46 -5.18 3.26
CA CYS A 56 2.33 -6.13 2.58
C CYS A 56 3.26 -6.76 3.62
N VAL A 57 3.33 -8.09 3.63
CA VAL A 57 4.26 -8.86 4.47
C VAL A 57 5.18 -9.65 3.55
N ALA A 58 6.36 -9.11 3.28
CA ALA A 58 7.34 -9.71 2.41
C ALA A 58 8.26 -10.66 3.18
N ARG A 59 8.16 -11.96 2.88
CA ARG A 59 9.05 -13.01 3.39
C ARG A 59 10.04 -13.50 2.33
N GLY A 60 9.93 -13.02 1.11
CA GLY A 60 10.81 -13.27 -0.02
C GLY A 60 11.17 -11.96 -0.72
N ASP A 61 12.12 -12.04 -1.64
CA ASP A 61 12.69 -10.88 -2.33
C ASP A 61 11.66 -10.10 -3.14
N ILE A 62 11.76 -8.77 -3.11
CA ILE A 62 10.95 -7.85 -3.90
C ILE A 62 11.78 -7.36 -5.08
N ILE A 63 11.36 -7.75 -6.30
CA ILE A 63 12.14 -7.50 -7.50
C ILE A 63 11.27 -6.79 -8.54
N ALA A 64 11.82 -5.78 -9.21
CA ALA A 64 11.21 -5.11 -10.34
C ALA A 64 9.77 -4.64 -10.06
N GLY A 65 8.80 -5.04 -10.87
CA GLY A 65 7.38 -4.74 -10.67
C GLY A 65 6.79 -5.22 -9.33
N GLY A 66 7.49 -6.04 -8.55
CA GLY A 66 7.10 -6.41 -7.19
C GLY A 66 6.98 -5.21 -6.26
N PHE A 67 7.73 -4.14 -6.53
CA PHE A 67 7.61 -2.86 -5.83
C PHE A 67 6.22 -2.23 -5.99
N LEU A 68 5.53 -2.46 -7.12
CA LEU A 68 4.19 -1.92 -7.36
C LEU A 68 3.18 -2.45 -6.36
N ILE A 69 3.30 -3.71 -5.94
CA ILE A 69 2.45 -4.29 -4.90
C ILE A 69 2.91 -3.80 -3.51
N ALA A 70 4.20 -3.96 -3.23
CA ALA A 70 4.76 -3.73 -1.91
C ALA A 70 4.61 -2.27 -1.45
N LEU A 71 5.00 -1.30 -2.29
CA LEU A 71 4.93 0.13 -1.96
C LEU A 71 3.53 0.73 -2.10
N SER A 72 2.61 0.08 -2.81
CA SER A 72 1.22 0.55 -2.87
C SER A 72 0.39 0.14 -1.66
N CYS A 73 0.87 -0.80 -0.85
CA CYS A 73 0.26 -1.09 0.44
C CYS A 73 0.48 0.06 1.43
N THR A 74 -0.48 0.25 2.35
CA THR A 74 -0.38 1.28 3.40
C THR A 74 0.83 1.04 4.30
N TYR A 75 1.15 -0.23 4.57
CA TYR A 75 2.26 -0.64 5.42
C TYR A 75 3.04 -1.75 4.72
N LEU A 76 4.36 -1.66 4.71
CA LEU A 76 5.25 -2.71 4.22
C LEU A 76 6.10 -3.23 5.38
N PHE A 77 5.95 -4.52 5.66
CA PHE A 77 6.83 -5.28 6.54
C PHE A 77 7.69 -6.22 5.70
N ALA A 78 8.93 -6.40 6.07
CA ALA A 78 9.80 -7.39 5.42
C ALA A 78 10.62 -8.18 6.44
N ALA A 79 10.82 -9.47 6.16
CA ALA A 79 11.69 -10.30 6.96
C ALA A 79 13.16 -9.85 6.81
N PRO A 80 14.03 -10.06 7.82
CA PRO A 80 15.40 -9.54 7.82
C PRO A 80 16.28 -9.95 6.64
N HIS A 81 15.99 -11.09 6.01
CA HIS A 81 16.75 -11.62 4.88
C HIS A 81 16.29 -11.14 3.52
N VAL A 82 15.15 -10.43 3.43
CA VAL A 82 14.58 -9.96 2.17
C VAL A 82 15.51 -8.95 1.49
N ARG A 83 15.65 -9.13 0.17
CA ARG A 83 16.37 -8.20 -0.70
C ARG A 83 15.41 -7.45 -1.61
N PHE A 84 15.74 -6.22 -1.89
CA PHE A 84 15.04 -5.35 -2.82
C PHE A 84 15.92 -5.10 -4.04
N SER A 85 15.38 -5.19 -5.26
CA SER A 85 16.17 -4.91 -6.45
C SER A 85 15.34 -4.38 -7.62
N LEU A 86 15.94 -3.48 -8.40
CA LEU A 86 15.39 -2.90 -9.63
C LEU A 86 16.33 -3.18 -10.81
N PRO A 87 16.41 -4.44 -11.30
CA PRO A 87 17.41 -4.85 -12.28
C PRO A 87 17.08 -4.48 -13.73
N GLU A 88 15.98 -3.80 -14.00
CA GLU A 88 15.42 -3.55 -15.33
C GLU A 88 16.45 -2.95 -16.31
N VAL A 89 17.28 -2.02 -15.84
CA VAL A 89 18.30 -1.36 -16.68
C VAL A 89 19.38 -2.33 -17.19
N LYS A 90 19.57 -3.47 -16.51
CA LYS A 90 20.55 -4.50 -16.92
C LYS A 90 20.09 -5.29 -18.15
N ILE A 91 18.81 -5.24 -18.47
CA ILE A 91 18.22 -5.88 -19.67
C ILE A 91 17.66 -4.84 -20.66
N GLY A 92 18.03 -3.57 -20.52
CA GLY A 92 17.62 -2.52 -21.44
C GLY A 92 16.21 -1.95 -21.19
N LEU A 93 15.59 -2.26 -20.07
CA LEU A 93 14.33 -1.68 -19.63
C LEU A 93 14.57 -0.62 -18.55
N PHE A 94 13.53 0.16 -18.24
CA PHE A 94 13.55 1.11 -17.14
C PHE A 94 12.28 0.96 -16.28
N PRO A 95 12.37 1.02 -14.94
CA PRO A 95 11.23 0.79 -14.04
C PRO A 95 10.31 2.02 -13.92
N PHE A 96 9.67 2.43 -15.03
CA PHE A 96 8.88 3.68 -15.09
C PHE A 96 7.77 3.76 -14.05
N GLN A 97 6.99 2.70 -13.88
CA GLN A 97 5.88 2.70 -12.93
C GLN A 97 6.39 2.68 -11.48
N VAL A 98 7.49 1.95 -11.22
CA VAL A 98 8.13 1.92 -9.89
C VAL A 98 8.74 3.29 -9.57
N LEU A 99 9.35 3.98 -10.55
CA LEU A 99 9.84 5.34 -10.34
C LEU A 99 8.73 6.27 -9.84
N ALA A 100 7.53 6.20 -10.44
CA ALA A 100 6.41 7.03 -10.02
C ALA A 100 6.06 6.82 -8.53
N LEU A 101 6.08 5.57 -8.05
CA LEU A 101 5.88 5.26 -6.63
C LEU A 101 7.04 5.72 -5.75
N LEU A 102 8.29 5.49 -6.18
CA LEU A 102 9.46 5.92 -5.38
C LEU A 102 9.47 7.42 -5.12
N LEU A 103 8.99 8.23 -6.07
CA LEU A 103 8.87 9.68 -5.91
C LEU A 103 7.85 10.11 -4.83
N GLU A 104 6.95 9.21 -4.41
CA GLU A 104 6.07 9.47 -3.26
C GLU A 104 6.78 9.27 -1.91
N TYR A 105 7.89 8.51 -1.89
CA TYR A 105 8.61 8.14 -0.66
C TYR A 105 9.94 8.87 -0.49
N MET A 106 10.58 9.28 -1.60
CA MET A 106 11.92 9.84 -1.52
C MET A 106 12.19 10.95 -2.55
N PRO A 107 13.20 11.81 -2.32
CA PRO A 107 13.62 12.81 -3.30
C PRO A 107 14.03 12.19 -4.65
N GLU A 108 13.74 12.89 -5.75
CA GLU A 108 14.01 12.47 -7.13
C GLU A 108 15.40 11.87 -7.35
N ARG A 109 16.45 12.52 -6.82
CA ARG A 109 17.84 12.02 -6.97
C ARG A 109 18.05 10.63 -6.39
N LYS A 110 17.41 10.33 -5.24
CA LYS A 110 17.51 9.02 -4.60
C LYS A 110 16.72 7.97 -5.38
N ALA A 111 15.51 8.31 -5.83
CA ALA A 111 14.68 7.44 -6.66
C ALA A 111 15.39 7.10 -7.99
N MET A 112 15.95 8.10 -8.67
CA MET A 112 16.72 7.92 -9.91
C MET A 112 17.98 7.08 -9.68
N ASP A 113 18.72 7.27 -8.58
CA ASP A 113 19.92 6.46 -8.27
C ASP A 113 19.57 4.97 -8.17
N LEU A 114 18.48 4.62 -7.48
CA LEU A 114 18.02 3.23 -7.40
C LEU A 114 17.67 2.66 -8.78
N CYS A 115 16.93 3.40 -9.59
CA CYS A 115 16.52 2.96 -10.92
C CYS A 115 17.70 2.81 -11.90
N ILE A 116 18.69 3.72 -11.85
CA ILE A 116 19.83 3.74 -12.77
C ILE A 116 20.85 2.66 -12.42
N ARG A 117 21.12 2.42 -11.12
CA ARG A 117 22.14 1.46 -10.70
C ARG A 117 21.71 0.02 -10.91
N GLY A 118 20.42 -0.27 -10.91
CA GLY A 118 19.91 -1.64 -11.08
C GLY A 118 20.43 -2.62 -10.04
N GLY A 119 20.78 -2.11 -8.87
CA GLY A 119 21.38 -2.88 -7.77
C GLY A 119 20.36 -3.55 -6.88
N SER A 120 20.88 -4.37 -5.96
CA SER A 120 20.10 -4.94 -4.86
C SER A 120 20.52 -4.25 -3.57
N PHE A 121 19.55 -4.03 -2.67
CA PHE A 121 19.79 -3.45 -1.36
C PHE A 121 19.06 -4.24 -0.26
N SER A 122 19.48 -4.07 0.98
CA SER A 122 19.00 -4.83 2.12
C SER A 122 17.72 -4.23 2.74
N VAL A 123 17.15 -4.94 3.69
CA VAL A 123 16.02 -4.48 4.52
C VAL A 123 16.40 -3.24 5.31
N GLU A 124 17.62 -3.19 5.87
CA GLU A 124 18.14 -2.04 6.64
C GLU A 124 18.23 -0.80 5.74
N GLU A 125 18.79 -0.98 4.53
CA GLU A 125 18.85 0.11 3.55
C GLU A 125 17.45 0.57 3.10
N ALA A 126 16.50 -0.36 2.97
CA ALA A 126 15.11 -0.03 2.65
C ALA A 126 14.43 0.76 3.79
N LEU A 127 14.71 0.41 5.04
CA LEU A 127 14.22 1.12 6.22
C LEU A 127 14.81 2.53 6.30
N GLU A 128 16.13 2.70 6.08
CA GLU A 128 16.79 4.00 6.01
C GLU A 128 16.24 4.91 4.87
N LYS A 129 15.72 4.29 3.83
CA LYS A 129 15.09 4.97 2.69
C LYS A 129 13.59 5.24 2.89
N GLU A 130 13.05 4.90 4.07
CA GLU A 130 11.64 5.07 4.43
C GLU A 130 10.68 4.26 3.52
N LEU A 131 11.17 3.20 2.88
CA LEU A 131 10.34 2.31 2.06
C LEU A 131 9.60 1.25 2.89
N LEU A 132 10.09 0.97 4.10
CA LEU A 132 9.56 0.00 5.03
C LEU A 132 8.87 0.67 6.21
N TYR A 133 7.76 0.09 6.64
CA TYR A 133 7.17 0.45 7.93
C TYR A 133 7.99 -0.15 9.09
N ALA A 134 8.31 -1.45 9.01
CA ALA A 134 9.16 -2.12 9.99
C ALA A 134 9.77 -3.43 9.43
N VAL A 135 10.84 -3.87 10.06
CA VAL A 135 11.41 -5.21 9.88
C VAL A 135 10.62 -6.19 10.74
N LEU A 136 10.25 -7.36 10.19
CA LEU A 136 9.56 -8.40 10.95
C LEU A 136 10.47 -8.95 12.03
N ASP A 137 10.01 -8.94 13.27
CA ASP A 137 10.58 -9.73 14.35
C ASP A 137 10.10 -11.19 14.29
N SER A 138 10.78 -12.08 15.00
CA SER A 138 10.46 -13.53 15.01
C SER A 138 9.07 -13.87 15.53
N GLU A 139 8.48 -13.01 16.33
CA GLU A 139 7.16 -13.19 16.94
C GLU A 139 6.07 -12.36 16.21
N GLU A 140 6.45 -11.56 15.25
CA GLU A 140 5.58 -10.64 14.50
C GLU A 140 4.77 -9.70 15.41
N THR A 141 5.37 -9.31 16.51
CA THR A 141 4.72 -8.51 17.56
C THR A 141 4.17 -7.20 17.02
N GLN A 142 5.01 -6.42 16.31
CA GLN A 142 4.62 -5.14 15.74
C GLN A 142 3.49 -5.28 14.70
N LEU A 143 3.54 -6.33 13.87
CA LEU A 143 2.52 -6.62 12.88
C LEU A 143 1.17 -6.95 13.55
N THR A 144 1.20 -7.75 14.59
CA THR A 144 0.00 -8.15 15.38
C THR A 144 -0.61 -6.94 16.07
N GLU A 145 0.21 -6.10 16.71
CA GLU A 145 -0.25 -4.89 17.39
C GLU A 145 -0.85 -3.88 16.40
N LEU A 146 -0.21 -3.69 15.23
CA LEU A 146 -0.73 -2.82 14.18
C LEU A 146 -2.11 -3.30 13.70
N LYS A 147 -2.26 -4.59 13.38
CA LYS A 147 -3.54 -5.16 12.96
C LYS A 147 -4.63 -4.93 14.01
N LYS A 148 -4.32 -5.20 15.27
CA LYS A 148 -5.25 -4.98 16.39
C LYS A 148 -5.68 -3.51 16.47
N SER A 149 -4.73 -2.59 16.42
CA SER A 149 -5.02 -1.15 16.50
C SER A 149 -5.92 -0.67 15.35
N ILE A 150 -5.71 -1.18 14.12
CA ILE A 150 -6.54 -0.84 12.96
C ILE A 150 -7.97 -1.40 13.14
N ILE A 151 -8.09 -2.67 13.56
CA ILE A 151 -9.38 -3.35 13.67
C ILE A 151 -10.25 -2.72 14.79
N GLU A 152 -9.65 -2.21 15.83
CA GLU A 152 -10.37 -1.55 16.93
C GLU A 152 -10.91 -0.16 16.57
N ASN A 153 -10.42 0.47 15.50
CA ASN A 153 -10.83 1.81 15.07
C ASN A 153 -12.08 1.80 14.18
N ALA A 154 -12.73 2.97 14.06
CA ALA A 154 -13.94 3.18 13.26
C ALA A 154 -13.66 2.98 11.75
N PRO A 155 -14.25 1.96 11.10
CA PRO A 155 -13.94 1.64 9.70
C PRO A 155 -14.38 2.72 8.75
N LEU A 156 -15.53 3.35 8.99
CA LEU A 156 -16.05 4.41 8.15
C LEU A 156 -15.15 5.66 8.17
N ALA A 157 -14.59 6.00 9.33
CA ALA A 157 -13.64 7.10 9.44
C ALA A 157 -12.38 6.84 8.63
N ILE A 158 -11.82 5.62 8.72
CA ILE A 158 -10.64 5.20 7.95
C ILE A 158 -10.95 5.25 6.45
N SER A 159 -12.02 4.63 6.01
CA SER A 159 -12.43 4.59 4.60
C SER A 159 -12.60 6.00 4.01
N ARG A 160 -13.26 6.90 4.74
CA ARG A 160 -13.40 8.31 4.35
C ARG A 160 -12.07 9.04 4.28
N GLY A 161 -11.14 8.72 5.18
CA GLY A 161 -9.77 9.23 5.16
C GLY A 161 -9.05 8.87 3.86
N PHE A 162 -9.10 7.60 3.43
CA PHE A 162 -8.54 7.16 2.15
C PHE A 162 -9.19 7.87 0.96
N GLY A 163 -10.52 8.00 0.95
CA GLY A 163 -11.25 8.74 -0.08
C GLY A 163 -10.83 10.22 -0.14
N ALA A 164 -10.64 10.85 1.01
CA ALA A 164 -10.19 12.23 1.09
C ALA A 164 -8.76 12.40 0.55
N LEU A 165 -7.84 11.50 0.92
CA LEU A 165 -6.46 11.50 0.43
C LEU A 165 -6.40 11.38 -1.09
N ARG A 166 -7.14 10.43 -1.69
CA ARG A 166 -7.21 10.28 -3.16
C ARG A 166 -7.65 11.56 -3.85
N ARG A 167 -8.69 12.21 -3.32
CA ARG A 167 -9.19 13.46 -3.88
C ARG A 167 -8.17 14.59 -3.78
N LEU A 168 -7.42 14.67 -2.67
CA LEU A 168 -6.33 15.64 -2.51
C LEU A 168 -5.20 15.39 -3.52
N LYS A 169 -4.80 14.14 -3.72
CA LYS A 169 -3.77 13.77 -4.72
C LYS A 169 -4.20 14.06 -6.16
N ALA A 170 -5.49 13.94 -6.48
CA ALA A 170 -6.02 14.26 -7.80
C ALA A 170 -6.00 15.77 -8.15
N GLY A 171 -5.58 16.63 -7.24
CA GLY A 171 -5.23 18.04 -7.52
C GLY A 171 -6.39 18.99 -7.79
N ASN A 172 -7.64 18.58 -7.59
CA ASN A 172 -8.82 19.34 -8.00
C ASN A 172 -9.40 20.29 -6.93
N TYR A 173 -8.61 20.68 -5.91
CA TYR A 173 -9.13 21.51 -4.83
C TYR A 173 -8.38 22.83 -4.69
N ASN A 174 -9.03 23.92 -5.11
CA ASN A 174 -8.58 25.28 -4.83
C ASN A 174 -8.58 25.62 -3.33
N ASN A 175 -9.26 24.83 -2.49
CA ASN A 175 -9.31 24.97 -1.05
C ASN A 175 -9.41 23.61 -0.35
N SER A 176 -8.27 22.96 -0.16
CA SER A 176 -8.15 21.65 0.52
C SER A 176 -8.72 21.68 1.96
N TYR A 177 -8.53 22.76 2.69
CA TYR A 177 -9.04 22.90 4.06
C TYR A 177 -10.57 22.90 4.12
N LYS A 178 -11.23 23.64 3.22
CA LYS A 178 -12.69 23.65 3.16
C LYS A 178 -13.24 22.27 2.86
N PHE A 179 -12.66 21.59 1.87
CA PHE A 179 -13.04 20.21 1.52
C PHE A 179 -12.91 19.26 2.73
N LEU A 180 -11.78 19.30 3.45
CA LEU A 180 -11.55 18.44 4.62
C LEU A 180 -12.50 18.76 5.78
N LEU A 181 -12.86 20.04 5.97
CA LEU A 181 -13.89 20.45 6.95
C LEU A 181 -15.28 19.90 6.58
N ASP A 182 -15.61 19.89 5.29
CA ASP A 182 -16.87 19.31 4.81
C ASP A 182 -16.91 17.80 5.05
N GLU A 183 -15.80 17.08 4.80
CA GLU A 183 -15.69 15.64 5.10
C GLU A 183 -15.79 15.35 6.61
N LEU A 184 -15.16 16.16 7.45
CA LEU A 184 -15.32 16.07 8.91
C LEU A 184 -16.78 16.30 9.34
N SER A 185 -17.45 17.29 8.75
CA SER A 185 -18.86 17.58 9.04
C SER A 185 -19.78 16.41 8.69
N LYS A 186 -19.50 15.72 7.57
CA LYS A 186 -20.24 14.51 7.18
C LYS A 186 -19.99 13.34 8.15
N LEU A 187 -18.74 13.12 8.60
CA LEU A 187 -18.43 12.10 9.59
C LEU A 187 -19.16 12.33 10.92
N ARG A 188 -19.27 13.57 11.37
CA ARG A 188 -19.99 13.92 12.62
C ARG A 188 -21.47 13.55 12.59
N GLN A 189 -22.06 13.33 11.42
CA GLN A 189 -23.47 12.97 11.28
C GLN A 189 -23.70 11.44 11.31
N THR A 190 -22.63 10.64 11.30
CA THR A 190 -22.69 9.18 11.24
C THR A 190 -23.07 8.56 12.58
N SER A 191 -23.61 7.33 12.55
CA SER A 191 -23.87 6.55 13.74
C SER A 191 -22.57 6.13 14.44
N ASP A 192 -21.51 5.83 13.68
CA ASP A 192 -20.22 5.48 14.22
C ASP A 192 -19.58 6.63 15.03
N PHE A 193 -19.74 7.88 14.59
CA PHE A 193 -19.30 9.04 15.39
C PHE A 193 -20.03 9.12 16.73
N ARG A 194 -21.38 8.93 16.72
CA ARG A 194 -22.18 8.96 17.96
C ARG A 194 -21.80 7.81 18.90
N GLU A 195 -21.63 6.61 18.36
CA GLU A 195 -21.16 5.45 19.11
C GLU A 195 -19.78 5.68 19.72
N GLY A 196 -18.82 6.22 18.95
CA GLY A 196 -17.49 6.54 19.44
C GLY A 196 -17.50 7.55 20.59
N MET A 197 -18.34 8.59 20.49
CA MET A 197 -18.51 9.59 21.56
C MET A 197 -19.16 9.01 22.80
N ASP A 198 -20.15 8.11 22.64
CA ASP A 198 -20.79 7.44 23.75
C ASP A 198 -19.85 6.43 24.44
N ALA A 199 -19.17 5.60 23.65
CA ALA A 199 -18.17 4.65 24.15
C ALA A 199 -17.09 5.36 24.98
N LYS A 200 -16.60 6.50 24.49
CA LYS A 200 -15.60 7.32 25.21
C LYS A 200 -16.15 7.87 26.55
N ARG A 201 -17.39 8.39 26.56
CA ARG A 201 -18.01 8.92 27.79
C ARG A 201 -18.19 7.84 28.85
N ASN A 202 -18.52 6.62 28.43
CA ASN A 202 -18.82 5.48 29.31
C ASN A 202 -17.60 4.57 29.55
N ASN A 203 -16.41 4.96 29.08
CA ASN A 203 -15.16 4.22 29.22
C ASN A 203 -15.29 2.73 28.81
N ARG A 204 -15.97 2.47 27.68
CA ARG A 204 -16.17 1.14 27.09
C ARG A 204 -15.62 1.06 25.67
N LYS A 205 -15.45 -0.14 25.15
CA LYS A 205 -15.14 -0.32 23.73
C LYS A 205 -16.32 0.08 22.86
N ALA A 206 -16.02 0.72 21.74
CA ALA A 206 -17.03 1.08 20.74
C ALA A 206 -17.44 -0.16 19.91
N ASN A 207 -18.70 -0.17 19.48
CA ASN A 207 -19.27 -1.18 18.60
C ASN A 207 -19.60 -0.55 17.22
N TRP A 208 -18.64 -0.58 16.32
CA TRP A 208 -18.74 0.06 15.01
C TRP A 208 -19.73 -0.65 14.08
N LYS A 209 -20.63 0.11 13.47
CA LYS A 209 -21.65 -0.38 12.55
C LYS A 209 -21.38 -0.03 11.09
N ASN A 210 -20.34 0.75 10.82
CA ASN A 210 -19.94 1.22 9.49
C ASN A 210 -21.06 2.06 8.80
N SER A 211 -21.71 2.92 9.54
CA SER A 211 -22.86 3.72 9.07
C SER A 211 -22.95 5.10 9.73
#